data_442e41eedfa81790ed74fb737bc4aa66
#
_entry.id   442e41eedfa81790ed74fb737bc4aa66
#
_cell.length_a   1.000
_cell.length_b   1.000
_cell.length_c   1.000
_cell.angle_alpha   90.00
_cell.angle_beta   90.00
_cell.angle_gamma   90.00
#
_symmetry.space_group_name_H-M   'P 1'
#
loop_
_entity.id
_entity.type
_entity.pdbx_description
1 polymer ?
#
loop_
_entity_poly.entity_id
_entity_poly.type
_entity_poly.pdbx_seq_one_letter_code
_entity_poly.pdbx_strand_id
1 'polypeptide(L)'
;MINVTPDSFSDGGQFLTVEAAMEQARLLVSQGAEILDVGGESTRPGATRISVEEEQRRVLPVISQIKKELKALVSIDTMNSETAVAAIQVGADIVNDVSGGLADTKMFSAIASSNCLYVLGHWRGFSDVMDQRTQYSDVAREVVGELAEQVSVAVASGIARDRIIVDPGLGFAKDMQQNWALVARLDELKQLGLPILVGASRKRFIAHALDKDNPQGVDHSRRDVASAVLTALLLQRKLWGVRVHNVQATVDAISVVSALKEAEK
;
A
#
# COMPACT_ATOMS: atom_id res chain seq x y z
N MET A 1 -8.15 1.81 -1.73
CA MET A 1 -7.85 0.35 -1.79
C MET A 1 -9.13 -0.46 -1.79
N ILE A 2 -9.11 -1.63 -2.43
CA ILE A 2 -10.24 -2.56 -2.57
C ILE A 2 -9.79 -3.93 -2.06
N ASN A 3 -10.35 -4.38 -0.95
CA ASN A 3 -10.04 -5.69 -0.37
C ASN A 3 -11.09 -6.71 -0.82
N VAL A 4 -10.67 -7.71 -1.60
CA VAL A 4 -11.53 -8.78 -2.10
C VAL A 4 -11.36 -10.01 -1.18
N THR A 5 -11.73 -9.84 0.09
CA THR A 5 -11.67 -10.90 1.11
C THR A 5 -13.08 -11.29 1.56
N PRO A 6 -13.32 -12.53 2.00
CA PRO A 6 -14.66 -12.98 2.46
C PRO A 6 -15.26 -12.08 3.54
N ASP A 7 -14.42 -11.58 4.46
CA ASP A 7 -14.87 -10.71 5.56
C ASP A 7 -15.28 -9.31 5.09
N SER A 8 -14.87 -8.91 3.88
CA SER A 8 -15.20 -7.59 3.32
C SER A 8 -16.58 -7.59 2.65
N PHE A 9 -17.10 -8.76 2.28
CA PHE A 9 -18.36 -8.94 1.54
C PHE A 9 -19.06 -10.20 2.03
N SER A 10 -19.55 -10.21 3.29
CA SER A 10 -20.27 -11.33 3.88
C SER A 10 -21.60 -11.56 3.13
N ASP A 11 -21.91 -12.84 2.84
CA ASP A 11 -23.18 -13.42 2.39
C ASP A 11 -23.45 -13.60 0.88
N GLY A 12 -22.45 -13.46 -0.02
CA GLY A 12 -22.69 -13.64 -1.46
C GLY A 12 -21.66 -14.53 -2.17
N GLY A 13 -22.10 -15.30 -3.16
CA GLY A 13 -21.22 -16.06 -4.06
C GLY A 13 -20.26 -15.17 -4.87
N GLN A 14 -19.34 -15.76 -5.65
CA GLN A 14 -18.26 -15.05 -6.39
C GLN A 14 -18.73 -13.83 -7.20
N PHE A 15 -19.89 -13.88 -7.81
CA PHE A 15 -20.44 -12.76 -8.62
C PHE A 15 -20.84 -11.56 -7.76
N LEU A 16 -21.35 -11.79 -6.55
CA LEU A 16 -21.72 -10.71 -5.62
C LEU A 16 -20.46 -10.00 -5.09
N THR A 17 -19.35 -10.71 -4.92
CA THR A 17 -18.07 -10.11 -4.52
C THR A 17 -17.45 -9.24 -5.60
N VAL A 18 -17.54 -9.61 -6.87
CA VAL A 18 -17.06 -8.79 -7.99
C VAL A 18 -17.90 -7.53 -8.13
N GLU A 19 -19.23 -7.64 -8.12
CA GLU A 19 -20.10 -6.45 -8.23
C GLU A 19 -19.92 -5.49 -7.05
N ALA A 20 -19.84 -5.98 -5.82
CA ALA A 20 -19.56 -5.13 -4.66
C ALA A 20 -18.19 -4.45 -4.75
N ALA A 21 -17.17 -5.16 -5.25
CA ALA A 21 -15.85 -4.57 -5.52
C ALA A 21 -15.92 -3.49 -6.61
N MET A 22 -16.74 -3.69 -7.65
CA MET A 22 -16.96 -2.71 -8.72
C MET A 22 -17.74 -1.48 -8.23
N GLU A 23 -18.75 -1.64 -7.39
CA GLU A 23 -19.45 -0.52 -6.75
C GLU A 23 -18.47 0.33 -5.93
N GLN A 24 -17.64 -0.33 -5.13
CA GLN A 24 -16.58 0.33 -4.38
C GLN A 24 -15.57 1.03 -5.31
N ALA A 25 -15.16 0.39 -6.40
CA ALA A 25 -14.25 0.97 -7.38
C ALA A 25 -14.83 2.25 -8.01
N ARG A 26 -16.09 2.21 -8.46
CA ARG A 26 -16.80 3.37 -9.02
C ARG A 26 -16.87 4.52 -8.01
N LEU A 27 -17.21 4.20 -6.75
CA LEU A 27 -17.26 5.18 -5.67
C LEU A 27 -15.88 5.83 -5.44
N LEU A 28 -14.81 5.04 -5.31
CA LEU A 28 -13.47 5.57 -5.07
C LEU A 28 -12.99 6.46 -6.22
N VAL A 29 -13.25 6.06 -7.48
CA VAL A 29 -12.93 6.91 -8.65
C VAL A 29 -13.74 8.20 -8.64
N SER A 30 -15.03 8.16 -8.32
CA SER A 30 -15.86 9.37 -8.21
C SER A 30 -15.40 10.33 -7.10
N GLN A 31 -14.73 9.80 -6.08
CA GLN A 31 -14.08 10.57 -5.00
C GLN A 31 -12.69 11.10 -5.36
N GLY A 32 -12.17 10.77 -6.54
CA GLY A 32 -10.87 11.25 -7.03
C GLY A 32 -9.70 10.29 -6.84
N ALA A 33 -9.93 8.99 -6.65
CA ALA A 33 -8.85 8.00 -6.70
C ALA A 33 -8.29 7.87 -8.12
N GLU A 34 -6.99 8.05 -8.27
CA GLU A 34 -6.28 7.87 -9.55
C GLU A 34 -5.82 6.42 -9.73
N ILE A 35 -5.55 5.72 -8.64
CA ILE A 35 -5.07 4.34 -8.60
C ILE A 35 -6.00 3.53 -7.70
N LEU A 36 -6.50 2.41 -8.21
CA LEU A 36 -7.26 1.42 -7.45
C LEU A 36 -6.34 0.26 -7.08
N ASP A 37 -6.05 0.10 -5.80
CA ASP A 37 -5.18 -0.97 -5.29
C ASP A 37 -6.05 -2.15 -4.82
N VAL A 38 -5.93 -3.28 -5.50
CA VAL A 38 -6.77 -4.47 -5.32
C VAL A 38 -5.98 -5.55 -4.61
N GLY A 39 -6.48 -6.04 -3.47
CA GLY A 39 -5.83 -7.09 -2.70
C GLY A 39 -6.78 -8.25 -2.38
N GLY A 40 -6.30 -9.49 -2.54
CA GLY A 40 -7.07 -10.72 -2.26
C GLY A 40 -6.72 -11.37 -0.92
N GLU A 41 -5.59 -10.98 -0.33
CA GLU A 41 -5.08 -11.50 0.95
C GLU A 41 -5.00 -10.37 1.98
N SER A 42 -5.29 -10.68 3.24
CA SER A 42 -5.13 -9.72 4.33
C SER A 42 -3.70 -9.72 4.85
N THR A 43 -3.07 -8.56 4.87
CA THR A 43 -1.73 -8.36 5.48
C THR A 43 -1.79 -7.92 6.95
N ARG A 44 -2.98 -7.97 7.58
CA ARG A 44 -3.16 -7.61 9.00
C ARG A 44 -2.47 -8.63 9.91
N PRO A 45 -1.98 -8.22 11.11
CA PRO A 45 -1.43 -9.15 12.09
C PRO A 45 -2.39 -10.31 12.37
N GLY A 46 -1.85 -11.55 12.33
CA GLY A 46 -2.63 -12.77 12.57
C GLY A 46 -3.50 -13.24 11.39
N ALA A 47 -3.45 -12.60 10.24
CA ALA A 47 -4.14 -13.07 9.05
C ALA A 47 -3.54 -14.40 8.55
N THR A 48 -4.43 -15.33 8.19
CA THR A 48 -4.03 -16.61 7.58
C THR A 48 -3.76 -16.39 6.10
N ARG A 49 -2.65 -16.92 5.61
CA ARG A 49 -2.33 -16.91 4.18
C ARG A 49 -3.28 -17.80 3.39
N ILE A 50 -3.56 -17.39 2.17
CA ILE A 50 -4.38 -18.16 1.22
C ILE A 50 -3.48 -18.76 0.13
N SER A 51 -4.00 -19.72 -0.63
CA SER A 51 -3.27 -20.24 -1.79
C SER A 51 -3.23 -19.22 -2.93
N VAL A 52 -2.26 -19.35 -3.82
CA VAL A 52 -2.11 -18.52 -5.02
C VAL A 52 -3.37 -18.58 -5.89
N GLU A 53 -3.93 -19.77 -6.06
CA GLU A 53 -5.14 -19.99 -6.86
C GLU A 53 -6.34 -19.24 -6.26
N GLU A 54 -6.47 -19.26 -4.93
CA GLU A 54 -7.56 -18.55 -4.24
C GLU A 54 -7.36 -17.03 -4.34
N GLU A 55 -6.13 -16.53 -4.22
CA GLU A 55 -5.83 -15.12 -4.41
C GLU A 55 -6.21 -14.68 -5.83
N GLN A 56 -5.73 -15.41 -6.85
CA GLN A 56 -6.04 -15.13 -8.25
C GLN A 56 -7.54 -15.18 -8.54
N ARG A 57 -8.24 -16.17 -8.02
CA ARG A 57 -9.69 -16.31 -8.16
C ARG A 57 -10.45 -15.08 -7.66
N ARG A 58 -9.95 -14.43 -6.60
CA ARG A 58 -10.54 -13.21 -6.03
C ARG A 58 -10.22 -11.99 -6.86
N VAL A 59 -8.95 -11.76 -7.19
CA VAL A 59 -8.50 -10.46 -7.71
C VAL A 59 -8.60 -10.31 -9.22
N LEU A 60 -8.36 -11.38 -10.01
CA LEU A 60 -8.28 -11.26 -11.46
C LEU A 60 -9.59 -10.81 -12.13
N PRO A 61 -10.77 -11.33 -11.73
CA PRO A 61 -12.03 -10.85 -12.29
C PRO A 61 -12.28 -9.37 -12.00
N VAL A 62 -11.95 -8.90 -10.78
CA VAL A 62 -12.12 -7.50 -10.36
C VAL A 62 -11.19 -6.59 -11.18
N ILE A 63 -9.89 -6.93 -11.29
CA ILE A 63 -8.92 -6.15 -12.09
C ILE A 63 -9.39 -6.06 -13.54
N SER A 64 -9.74 -7.19 -14.15
CA SER A 64 -10.21 -7.23 -15.54
C SER A 64 -11.44 -6.34 -15.75
N GLN A 65 -12.39 -6.33 -14.82
CA GLN A 65 -13.61 -5.54 -14.92
C GLN A 65 -13.33 -4.03 -14.72
N ILE A 66 -12.50 -3.66 -13.74
CA ILE A 66 -12.06 -2.28 -13.54
C ILE A 66 -11.42 -1.74 -14.82
N LYS A 67 -10.50 -2.49 -15.43
CA LYS A 67 -9.81 -2.06 -16.66
C LYS A 67 -10.75 -1.90 -17.86
N LYS A 68 -11.85 -2.64 -17.92
CA LYS A 68 -12.87 -2.52 -18.98
C LYS A 68 -13.78 -1.31 -18.78
N GLU A 69 -14.17 -1.01 -17.54
CA GLU A 69 -15.21 -0.04 -17.25
C GLU A 69 -14.70 1.31 -16.77
N LEU A 70 -13.54 1.36 -16.11
CA LEU A 70 -13.06 2.56 -15.45
C LEU A 70 -11.74 3.07 -16.05
N LYS A 71 -11.60 4.40 -16.12
CA LYS A 71 -10.34 5.06 -16.53
C LYS A 71 -9.46 5.32 -15.30
N ALA A 72 -9.04 4.24 -14.61
CA ALA A 72 -8.16 4.31 -13.46
C ALA A 72 -6.95 3.40 -13.67
N LEU A 73 -5.82 3.75 -13.08
CA LEU A 73 -4.71 2.81 -12.95
C LEU A 73 -5.08 1.73 -11.93
N VAL A 74 -4.63 0.52 -12.17
CA VAL A 74 -4.88 -0.61 -11.27
C VAL A 74 -3.56 -1.11 -10.70
N SER A 75 -3.51 -1.19 -9.38
CA SER A 75 -2.44 -1.82 -8.61
C SER A 75 -2.95 -3.16 -8.07
N ILE A 76 -2.11 -4.19 -8.14
CA ILE A 76 -2.32 -5.46 -7.43
C ILE A 76 -1.48 -5.50 -6.16
N ASP A 77 -2.11 -5.64 -4.99
CA ASP A 77 -1.45 -5.83 -3.70
C ASP A 77 -1.23 -7.33 -3.49
N THR A 78 -0.01 -7.80 -3.77
CA THR A 78 0.36 -9.21 -3.66
C THR A 78 1.85 -9.40 -3.37
N MET A 79 2.16 -10.45 -2.62
CA MET A 79 3.54 -10.95 -2.39
C MET A 79 3.86 -12.19 -3.25
N ASN A 80 2.94 -12.63 -4.12
CA ASN A 80 3.09 -13.83 -4.94
C ASN A 80 3.38 -13.47 -6.40
N SER A 81 4.53 -13.88 -6.92
CA SER A 81 4.95 -13.59 -8.30
C SER A 81 3.99 -14.13 -9.36
N GLU A 82 3.39 -15.29 -9.13
CA GLU A 82 2.41 -15.88 -10.05
C GLU A 82 1.12 -15.07 -10.11
N THR A 83 0.64 -14.53 -8.97
CA THR A 83 -0.49 -13.61 -8.95
C THR A 83 -0.14 -12.28 -9.63
N ALA A 84 1.07 -11.75 -9.39
CA ALA A 84 1.53 -10.52 -10.05
C ALA A 84 1.54 -10.67 -11.58
N VAL A 85 2.09 -11.77 -12.11
CA VAL A 85 2.10 -12.06 -13.56
C VAL A 85 0.69 -12.15 -14.11
N ALA A 86 -0.19 -12.92 -13.46
CA ALA A 86 -1.58 -13.07 -13.90
C ALA A 86 -2.36 -11.74 -13.87
N ALA A 87 -2.14 -10.91 -12.84
CA ALA A 87 -2.75 -9.59 -12.74
C ALA A 87 -2.27 -8.63 -13.84
N ILE A 88 -0.98 -8.63 -14.18
CA ILE A 88 -0.42 -7.85 -15.29
C ILE A 88 -1.06 -8.29 -16.61
N GLN A 89 -1.24 -9.58 -16.84
CA GLN A 89 -1.87 -10.12 -18.06
C GLN A 89 -3.33 -9.65 -18.23
N VAL A 90 -4.06 -9.43 -17.15
CA VAL A 90 -5.44 -8.91 -17.20
C VAL A 90 -5.51 -7.38 -17.07
N GLY A 91 -4.35 -6.70 -17.05
CA GLY A 91 -4.23 -5.25 -17.22
C GLY A 91 -3.82 -4.46 -15.98
N ALA A 92 -3.28 -5.08 -14.92
CA ALA A 92 -2.70 -4.32 -13.82
C ALA A 92 -1.50 -3.48 -14.31
N ASP A 93 -1.46 -2.22 -13.89
CA ASP A 93 -0.44 -1.24 -14.25
C ASP A 93 0.71 -1.21 -13.23
N ILE A 94 0.43 -1.62 -11.99
CA ILE A 94 1.33 -1.53 -10.84
C ILE A 94 1.27 -2.85 -10.07
N VAL A 95 2.41 -3.32 -9.58
CA VAL A 95 2.48 -4.38 -8.56
C VAL A 95 2.94 -3.74 -7.25
N ASN A 96 2.10 -3.82 -6.22
CA ASN A 96 2.38 -3.37 -4.87
C ASN A 96 2.77 -4.60 -4.03
N ASP A 97 4.08 -4.77 -3.83
CA ASP A 97 4.63 -5.86 -3.04
C ASP A 97 5.14 -5.32 -1.70
N VAL A 98 4.34 -5.52 -0.66
CA VAL A 98 4.70 -5.09 0.71
C VAL A 98 5.95 -5.78 1.25
N SER A 99 6.34 -6.92 0.65
CA SER A 99 7.55 -7.66 1.05
C SER A 99 8.83 -7.18 0.35
N GLY A 100 8.71 -6.35 -0.71
CA GLY A 100 9.85 -5.89 -1.49
C GLY A 100 10.64 -7.03 -2.14
N GLY A 101 9.97 -8.08 -2.58
CA GLY A 101 10.58 -9.26 -3.20
C GLY A 101 11.09 -10.32 -2.22
N LEU A 102 10.97 -10.10 -0.90
CA LEU A 102 11.53 -11.02 0.10
C LEU A 102 10.63 -12.23 0.39
N ALA A 103 9.32 -12.14 0.11
CA ALA A 103 8.40 -13.25 0.32
C ALA A 103 8.43 -14.28 -0.82
N ASP A 104 8.72 -13.84 -2.04
CA ASP A 104 8.82 -14.70 -3.21
C ASP A 104 10.04 -14.31 -4.07
N THR A 105 11.04 -15.17 -4.09
CA THR A 105 12.30 -14.96 -4.82
C THR A 105 12.15 -14.82 -6.33
N LYS A 106 11.00 -15.20 -6.90
CA LYS A 106 10.69 -15.05 -8.33
C LYS A 106 10.10 -13.68 -8.66
N MET A 107 9.71 -12.88 -7.66
CA MET A 107 9.02 -11.60 -7.87
C MET A 107 9.80 -10.66 -8.78
N PHE A 108 11.09 -10.43 -8.52
CA PHE A 108 11.87 -9.51 -9.32
C PHE A 108 12.00 -9.94 -10.79
N SER A 109 12.17 -11.24 -11.06
CA SER A 109 12.24 -11.74 -12.43
C SER A 109 10.90 -11.62 -13.16
N ALA A 110 9.78 -11.81 -12.45
CA ALA A 110 8.44 -11.62 -12.97
C ALA A 110 8.20 -10.16 -13.38
N ILE A 111 8.58 -9.21 -12.52
CA ILE A 111 8.44 -7.76 -12.77
C ILE A 111 9.41 -7.28 -13.88
N ALA A 112 10.64 -7.80 -13.91
CA ALA A 112 11.61 -7.44 -14.95
C ALA A 112 11.11 -7.76 -16.35
N SER A 113 10.36 -8.84 -16.50
CA SER A 113 9.76 -9.29 -17.77
C SER A 113 8.53 -8.49 -18.21
N SER A 114 8.12 -7.48 -17.46
CA SER A 114 6.94 -6.63 -17.71
C SER A 114 7.33 -5.16 -17.88
N ASN A 115 6.34 -4.30 -18.14
CA ASN A 115 6.49 -2.83 -18.15
C ASN A 115 5.74 -2.16 -16.98
N CYS A 116 5.22 -2.92 -16.01
CA CYS A 116 4.49 -2.36 -14.88
C CYS A 116 5.41 -1.57 -13.93
N LEU A 117 4.81 -0.65 -13.18
CA LEU A 117 5.46 -0.04 -12.03
C LEU A 117 5.53 -1.06 -10.88
N TYR A 118 6.54 -0.96 -10.05
CA TYR A 118 6.74 -1.84 -8.90
C TYR A 118 6.89 -1.02 -7.62
N VAL A 119 5.96 -1.21 -6.69
CA VAL A 119 6.07 -0.66 -5.34
C VAL A 119 6.80 -1.68 -4.48
N LEU A 120 8.01 -1.31 -4.06
CA LEU A 120 8.92 -2.10 -3.25
C LEU A 120 8.75 -1.68 -1.79
N GLY A 121 8.05 -2.53 -1.01
CA GLY A 121 7.78 -2.29 0.41
C GLY A 121 8.93 -2.72 1.32
N HIS A 122 9.15 -1.97 2.41
CA HIS A 122 10.04 -2.38 3.48
C HIS A 122 9.37 -3.41 4.39
N TRP A 123 10.01 -4.56 4.54
CA TRP A 123 9.45 -5.70 5.24
C TRP A 123 10.52 -6.51 6.00
N ARG A 124 10.18 -7.02 7.18
CA ARG A 124 11.04 -7.89 8.00
C ARG A 124 10.33 -9.19 8.42
N GLY A 125 9.33 -9.65 7.67
CA GLY A 125 8.66 -10.92 7.90
C GLY A 125 7.15 -10.87 7.83
N PHE A 126 6.54 -12.05 7.71
CA PHE A 126 5.10 -12.24 7.65
C PHE A 126 4.39 -11.75 8.92
N SER A 127 3.06 -11.62 8.83
CA SER A 127 2.20 -11.05 9.86
C SER A 127 2.22 -11.81 11.20
N ASP A 128 2.61 -13.06 11.21
CA ASP A 128 2.75 -13.92 12.40
C ASP A 128 4.05 -13.66 13.19
N VAL A 129 5.10 -13.16 12.52
CA VAL A 129 6.43 -12.94 13.12
C VAL A 129 6.89 -11.49 13.12
N MET A 130 6.26 -10.61 12.36
CA MET A 130 6.74 -9.24 12.16
C MET A 130 6.80 -8.41 13.46
N ASP A 131 5.88 -8.64 14.41
CA ASP A 131 5.86 -7.92 15.68
C ASP A 131 7.05 -8.32 16.58
N GLN A 132 7.74 -9.43 16.29
CA GLN A 132 8.96 -9.87 16.96
C GLN A 132 10.25 -9.32 16.31
N ARG A 133 10.14 -8.66 15.15
CA ARG A 133 11.26 -8.15 14.36
C ARG A 133 11.35 -6.62 14.37
N THR A 134 11.06 -6.04 15.53
CA THR A 134 11.04 -4.59 15.74
C THR A 134 12.36 -4.06 16.35
N GLN A 135 13.46 -4.83 16.27
CA GLN A 135 14.77 -4.39 16.78
C GLN A 135 15.42 -3.44 15.78
N TYR A 136 15.43 -2.16 16.11
CA TYR A 136 16.12 -1.10 15.38
C TYR A 136 16.99 -0.29 16.35
N SER A 137 18.20 0.01 15.96
CA SER A 137 19.05 1.02 16.62
C SER A 137 18.67 2.43 16.13
N ASP A 138 18.40 2.57 14.83
CA ASP A 138 17.89 3.77 14.18
C ASP A 138 16.94 3.37 13.03
N VAL A 139 15.64 3.38 13.32
CA VAL A 139 14.63 2.88 12.39
C VAL A 139 14.65 3.57 11.02
N ALA A 140 14.89 4.87 10.96
CA ALA A 140 14.88 5.58 9.67
C ALA A 140 16.09 5.20 8.80
N ARG A 141 17.28 5.18 9.40
CA ARG A 141 18.51 4.78 8.69
C ARG A 141 18.50 3.34 8.24
N GLU A 142 18.05 2.44 9.11
CA GLU A 142 17.98 1.01 8.79
C GLU A 142 16.96 0.74 7.68
N VAL A 143 15.77 1.35 7.74
CA VAL A 143 14.77 1.24 6.67
C VAL A 143 15.32 1.76 5.34
N VAL A 144 16.02 2.90 5.31
CA VAL A 144 16.64 3.43 4.10
C VAL A 144 17.73 2.46 3.59
N GLY A 145 18.56 1.93 4.47
CA GLY A 145 19.61 0.97 4.10
C GLY A 145 19.04 -0.33 3.51
N GLU A 146 18.05 -0.92 4.19
CA GLU A 146 17.42 -2.16 3.72
C GLU A 146 16.66 -1.97 2.39
N LEU A 147 15.97 -0.84 2.23
CA LEU A 147 15.36 -0.50 0.94
C LEU A 147 16.41 -0.29 -0.17
N ALA A 148 17.54 0.36 0.13
CA ALA A 148 18.62 0.55 -0.84
C ALA A 148 19.18 -0.78 -1.33
N GLU A 149 19.38 -1.74 -0.43
CA GLU A 149 19.83 -3.10 -0.75
C GLU A 149 18.81 -3.80 -1.65
N GLN A 150 17.52 -3.80 -1.29
CA GLN A 150 16.47 -4.42 -2.09
C GLN A 150 16.31 -3.77 -3.47
N VAL A 151 16.38 -2.45 -3.54
CA VAL A 151 16.38 -1.71 -4.83
C VAL A 151 17.55 -2.13 -5.69
N SER A 152 18.74 -2.32 -5.10
CA SER A 152 19.93 -2.76 -5.85
C SER A 152 19.75 -4.17 -6.40
N VAL A 153 19.15 -5.08 -5.62
CA VAL A 153 18.83 -6.45 -6.07
C VAL A 153 17.76 -6.42 -7.18
N ALA A 154 16.72 -5.60 -7.03
CA ALA A 154 15.66 -5.45 -8.02
C ALA A 154 16.21 -4.95 -9.37
N VAL A 155 17.09 -3.93 -9.34
CA VAL A 155 17.75 -3.39 -10.55
C VAL A 155 18.68 -4.44 -11.17
N ALA A 156 19.48 -5.15 -10.36
CA ALA A 156 20.35 -6.23 -10.84
C ALA A 156 19.55 -7.38 -11.48
N SER A 157 18.29 -7.58 -11.04
CA SER A 157 17.38 -8.56 -11.64
C SER A 157 16.71 -8.09 -12.94
N GLY A 158 16.99 -6.86 -13.40
CA GLY A 158 16.52 -6.31 -14.67
C GLY A 158 15.32 -5.36 -14.57
N ILE A 159 14.88 -4.98 -13.37
CA ILE A 159 13.84 -3.94 -13.23
C ILE A 159 14.48 -2.57 -13.47
N ALA A 160 13.94 -1.80 -14.43
CA ALA A 160 14.41 -0.45 -14.68
C ALA A 160 14.15 0.44 -13.44
N ARG A 161 15.17 1.22 -13.03
CA ARG A 161 15.11 1.98 -11.79
C ARG A 161 13.97 3.00 -11.75
N ASP A 162 13.59 3.57 -12.87
CA ASP A 162 12.50 4.52 -13.03
C ASP A 162 11.10 3.90 -12.89
N ARG A 163 11.00 2.56 -12.87
CA ARG A 163 9.78 1.83 -12.58
C ARG A 163 9.61 1.47 -11.10
N ILE A 164 10.60 1.75 -10.25
CA ILE A 164 10.56 1.41 -8.83
C ILE A 164 10.04 2.58 -8.01
N ILE A 165 9.07 2.30 -7.16
CA ILE A 165 8.53 3.19 -6.13
C ILE A 165 8.82 2.52 -4.79
N VAL A 166 9.24 3.27 -3.76
CA VAL A 166 9.53 2.69 -2.44
C VAL A 166 8.44 3.02 -1.44
N ASP A 167 8.08 2.04 -0.59
CA ASP A 167 7.20 2.24 0.57
C ASP A 167 7.98 1.93 1.86
N PRO A 168 8.06 2.84 2.84
CA PRO A 168 8.78 2.64 4.10
C PRO A 168 8.18 1.55 5.00
N GLY A 169 7.06 0.95 4.62
CA GLY A 169 6.44 -0.14 5.35
C GLY A 169 5.93 0.27 6.73
N LEU A 170 5.28 1.43 6.87
CA LEU A 170 4.66 1.83 8.14
C LEU A 170 3.71 0.75 8.63
N GLY A 171 3.80 0.40 9.92
CA GLY A 171 2.98 -0.65 10.53
C GLY A 171 3.45 -2.08 10.26
N PHE A 172 4.54 -2.29 9.52
CA PHE A 172 5.17 -3.59 9.32
C PHE A 172 6.48 -3.66 10.10
N ALA A 173 6.61 -4.65 11.00
CA ALA A 173 7.80 -4.85 11.84
C ALA A 173 8.31 -3.58 12.53
N LYS A 174 7.42 -2.73 13.00
CA LYS A 174 7.71 -1.47 13.69
C LYS A 174 6.73 -1.25 14.82
N ASP A 175 7.22 -0.91 16.00
CA ASP A 175 6.39 -0.49 17.13
C ASP A 175 5.77 0.91 16.92
N MET A 176 5.00 1.39 17.91
CA MET A 176 4.29 2.67 17.81
C MET A 176 5.26 3.85 17.68
N GLN A 177 6.35 3.86 18.49
CA GLN A 177 7.33 4.94 18.49
C GLN A 177 8.17 4.95 17.22
N GLN A 178 8.57 3.76 16.75
CA GLN A 178 9.34 3.58 15.52
C GLN A 178 8.57 4.05 14.28
N ASN A 179 7.25 3.80 14.23
CA ASN A 179 6.41 4.33 13.14
C ASN A 179 6.42 5.86 13.13
N TRP A 180 6.26 6.51 14.29
CA TRP A 180 6.30 7.97 14.38
C TRP A 180 7.69 8.53 14.10
N ALA A 181 8.74 7.89 14.58
CA ALA A 181 10.13 8.29 14.29
C ALA A 181 10.43 8.22 12.78
N LEU A 182 9.96 7.16 12.11
CA LEU A 182 10.11 7.01 10.66
C LEU A 182 9.30 8.07 9.89
N VAL A 183 8.06 8.34 10.30
CA VAL A 183 7.23 9.42 9.72
C VAL A 183 7.89 10.78 9.88
N ALA A 184 8.44 11.09 11.06
CA ALA A 184 9.13 12.36 11.33
C ALA A 184 10.37 12.54 10.41
N ARG A 185 11.05 11.46 10.08
CA ARG A 185 12.28 11.43 9.28
C ARG A 185 12.09 10.88 7.86
N LEU A 186 10.88 10.94 7.33
CA LEU A 186 10.53 10.41 6.01
C LEU A 186 11.40 11.01 4.87
N ASP A 187 11.93 12.22 5.07
CA ASP A 187 12.83 12.88 4.13
C ASP A 187 14.14 12.09 3.88
N GLU A 188 14.54 11.22 4.79
CA GLU A 188 15.73 10.38 4.59
C GLU A 188 15.55 9.38 3.44
N LEU A 189 14.32 8.95 3.13
CA LEU A 189 14.04 8.12 1.96
C LEU A 189 14.39 8.81 0.64
N LYS A 190 14.45 10.16 0.61
CA LYS A 190 14.85 10.90 -0.61
C LYS A 190 16.28 10.59 -1.06
N GLN A 191 17.15 10.09 -0.16
CA GLN A 191 18.50 9.64 -0.50
C GLN A 191 18.48 8.50 -1.52
N LEU A 192 17.40 7.73 -1.59
CA LEU A 192 17.21 6.67 -2.57
C LEU A 192 17.01 7.23 -3.99
N GLY A 193 16.64 8.51 -4.14
CA GLY A 193 16.35 9.13 -5.44
C GLY A 193 15.19 8.47 -6.18
N LEU A 194 14.21 7.92 -5.44
CA LEU A 194 13.05 7.19 -5.97
C LEU A 194 11.75 7.82 -5.49
N PRO A 195 10.65 7.65 -6.24
CA PRO A 195 9.32 8.01 -5.79
C PRO A 195 8.94 7.29 -4.50
N ILE A 196 8.22 7.97 -3.60
CA ILE A 196 7.85 7.43 -2.28
C ILE A 196 6.33 7.31 -2.19
N LEU A 197 5.84 6.10 -1.94
CA LEU A 197 4.45 5.80 -1.56
C LEU A 197 4.37 5.67 -0.03
N VAL A 198 3.30 6.20 0.57
CA VAL A 198 3.08 6.07 2.02
C VAL A 198 1.71 5.47 2.30
N GLY A 199 1.69 4.30 2.96
CA GLY A 199 0.48 3.63 3.42
C GLY A 199 0.32 3.70 4.95
N ALA A 200 -0.19 4.82 5.48
CA ALA A 200 -0.41 4.99 6.92
C ALA A 200 -1.87 4.75 7.36
N SER A 201 -2.82 4.79 6.43
CA SER A 201 -4.26 4.84 6.69
C SER A 201 -4.78 3.72 7.58
N ARG A 202 -5.49 4.08 8.65
CA ARG A 202 -6.11 3.23 9.68
C ARG A 202 -5.15 2.35 10.48
N LYS A 203 -3.82 2.53 10.35
CA LYS A 203 -2.83 1.69 11.04
C LYS A 203 -2.85 1.89 12.56
N ARG A 204 -2.41 0.88 13.32
CA ARG A 204 -2.47 0.82 14.78
C ARG A 204 -1.81 2.03 15.46
N PHE A 205 -0.70 2.55 14.94
CA PHE A 205 0.00 3.69 15.51
C PHE A 205 -0.81 4.99 15.44
N ILE A 206 -1.69 5.16 14.41
CA ILE A 206 -2.64 6.28 14.34
C ILE A 206 -3.71 6.13 15.44
N ALA A 207 -4.31 4.94 15.56
CA ALA A 207 -5.30 4.68 16.59
C ALA A 207 -4.74 4.94 18.01
N HIS A 208 -3.50 4.51 18.27
CA HIS A 208 -2.81 4.75 19.54
C HIS A 208 -2.55 6.25 19.81
N ALA A 209 -2.32 7.06 18.77
CA ALA A 209 -2.20 8.50 18.95
C ALA A 209 -3.51 9.19 19.31
N LEU A 210 -4.65 8.61 18.88
CA LEU A 210 -5.99 9.14 19.16
C LEU A 210 -6.51 8.71 20.55
N ASP A 211 -6.14 7.53 21.00
CA ASP A 211 -6.50 6.99 22.30
C ASP A 211 -5.44 5.97 22.73
N LYS A 212 -4.65 6.36 23.74
CA LYS A 212 -3.54 5.53 24.25
C LYS A 212 -4.03 4.37 25.09
N ASP A 213 -5.14 4.56 25.79
CA ASP A 213 -5.67 3.60 26.76
C ASP A 213 -6.55 2.55 26.07
N ASN A 214 -7.25 2.93 24.99
CA ASN A 214 -8.11 2.04 24.22
C ASN A 214 -7.97 2.24 22.69
N PRO A 215 -6.80 1.99 22.08
CA PRO A 215 -6.60 2.21 20.65
C PRO A 215 -7.47 1.30 19.76
N GLN A 216 -7.90 0.15 20.27
CA GLN A 216 -8.78 -0.76 19.55
C GLN A 216 -10.21 -0.24 19.46
N GLY A 217 -10.67 0.52 20.46
CA GLY A 217 -11.98 1.18 20.48
C GLY A 217 -12.10 2.38 19.56
N VAL A 218 -11.00 2.86 18.97
CA VAL A 218 -11.04 3.97 18.00
C VAL A 218 -11.66 3.48 16.70
N ASP A 219 -12.82 4.02 16.35
CA ASP A 219 -13.55 3.67 15.13
C ASP A 219 -12.85 4.07 13.84
N HIS A 220 -13.32 3.53 12.71
CA HIS A 220 -12.72 3.79 11.40
C HIS A 220 -12.86 5.26 10.98
N SER A 221 -13.94 5.94 11.33
CA SER A 221 -14.17 7.33 10.91
C SER A 221 -13.16 8.27 11.58
N ARG A 222 -12.89 8.10 12.87
CA ARG A 222 -11.85 8.86 13.58
C ARG A 222 -10.45 8.57 13.02
N ARG A 223 -10.15 7.29 12.70
CA ARG A 223 -8.86 6.91 12.06
C ARG A 223 -8.72 7.52 10.66
N ASP A 224 -9.81 7.64 9.91
CA ASP A 224 -9.81 8.26 8.58
C ASP A 224 -9.51 9.76 8.64
N VAL A 225 -10.13 10.49 9.57
CA VAL A 225 -9.83 11.91 9.82
C VAL A 225 -8.36 12.08 10.18
N ALA A 226 -7.83 11.29 11.12
CA ALA A 226 -6.42 11.36 11.50
C ALA A 226 -5.48 10.99 10.34
N SER A 227 -5.89 10.04 9.49
CA SER A 227 -5.13 9.67 8.28
C SER A 227 -5.09 10.81 7.26
N ALA A 228 -6.19 11.54 7.08
CA ALA A 228 -6.26 12.71 6.21
C ALA A 228 -5.39 13.86 6.75
N VAL A 229 -5.44 14.13 8.06
CA VAL A 229 -4.54 15.10 8.73
C VAL A 229 -3.08 14.72 8.53
N LEU A 230 -2.71 13.47 8.75
CA LEU A 230 -1.33 13.01 8.51
C LEU A 230 -0.94 13.19 7.04
N THR A 231 -1.82 12.87 6.11
CA THR A 231 -1.59 13.10 4.67
C THR A 231 -1.32 14.58 4.38
N ALA A 232 -2.14 15.50 4.90
CA ALA A 232 -1.93 16.94 4.75
C ALA A 232 -0.54 17.39 5.21
N LEU A 233 -0.09 16.89 6.38
CA LEU A 233 1.24 17.19 6.91
C LEU A 233 2.37 16.60 6.03
N LEU A 234 2.16 15.44 5.45
CA LEU A 234 3.14 14.74 4.61
C LEU A 234 3.23 15.29 3.18
N LEU A 235 2.23 16.04 2.69
CA LEU A 235 2.27 16.63 1.34
C LEU A 235 3.44 17.59 1.13
N GLN A 236 3.99 18.16 2.20
CA GLN A 236 5.21 18.99 2.13
C GLN A 236 6.47 18.18 1.82
N ARG A 237 6.42 16.86 2.00
CA ARG A 237 7.54 15.94 1.78
C ARG A 237 7.71 15.51 0.32
N LYS A 238 6.85 15.99 -0.61
CA LYS A 238 6.86 15.63 -2.05
C LYS A 238 6.74 14.12 -2.28
N LEU A 239 5.71 13.50 -1.71
CA LEU A 239 5.38 12.09 -1.94
C LEU A 239 4.90 11.88 -3.39
N TRP A 240 5.16 10.69 -3.92
CA TRP A 240 4.56 10.23 -5.17
C TRP A 240 3.09 9.89 -4.99
N GLY A 241 2.74 9.26 -3.86
CA GLY A 241 1.36 8.90 -3.55
C GLY A 241 1.14 8.53 -2.10
N VAL A 242 -0.15 8.43 -1.74
CA VAL A 242 -0.60 7.90 -0.45
C VAL A 242 -1.62 6.79 -0.67
N ARG A 243 -1.48 5.69 0.07
CA ARG A 243 -2.40 4.56 0.03
C ARG A 243 -3.40 4.67 1.17
N VAL A 244 -4.68 4.89 0.82
CA VAL A 244 -5.72 5.27 1.79
C VAL A 244 -7.00 4.46 1.66
N HIS A 245 -7.80 4.39 2.73
CA HIS A 245 -9.14 3.81 2.74
C HIS A 245 -10.21 4.86 2.40
N ASN A 246 -10.10 6.06 2.95
CA ASN A 246 -11.05 7.16 2.72
C ASN A 246 -10.46 8.15 1.72
N VAL A 247 -10.86 7.98 0.45
CA VAL A 247 -10.38 8.82 -0.65
C VAL A 247 -10.90 10.25 -0.52
N GLN A 248 -12.22 10.43 -0.23
CA GLN A 248 -12.81 11.76 -0.14
C GLN A 248 -12.10 12.65 0.88
N ALA A 249 -11.94 12.18 2.11
CA ALA A 249 -11.24 12.95 3.15
C ALA A 249 -9.78 13.25 2.79
N THR A 250 -9.14 12.37 2.04
CA THR A 250 -7.76 12.56 1.57
C THR A 250 -7.68 13.61 0.47
N VAL A 251 -8.58 13.58 -0.50
CA VAL A 251 -8.66 14.58 -1.59
C VAL A 251 -9.01 15.96 -1.02
N ASP A 252 -9.93 16.02 -0.05
CA ASP A 252 -10.26 17.29 0.64
C ASP A 252 -9.02 17.87 1.34
N ALA A 253 -8.25 17.00 2.06
CA ALA A 253 -7.01 17.42 2.71
C ALA A 253 -5.96 17.93 1.70
N ILE A 254 -5.80 17.25 0.56
CA ILE A 254 -4.91 17.66 -0.53
C ILE A 254 -5.35 19.03 -1.10
N SER A 255 -6.64 19.19 -1.34
CA SER A 255 -7.21 20.43 -1.89
C SER A 255 -6.97 21.64 -0.97
N VAL A 256 -7.17 21.47 0.34
CA VAL A 256 -6.90 22.52 1.33
C VAL A 256 -5.41 22.92 1.36
N VAL A 257 -4.51 21.93 1.37
CA VAL A 257 -3.06 22.22 1.34
C VAL A 257 -2.64 22.88 0.03
N SER A 258 -3.23 22.49 -1.09
CA SER A 258 -2.95 23.10 -2.40
C SER A 258 -3.39 24.56 -2.45
N ALA A 259 -4.61 24.85 -1.99
CA ALA A 259 -5.12 26.21 -1.92
C ALA A 259 -4.24 27.12 -1.03
N LEU A 260 -3.78 26.60 0.12
CA LEU A 260 -2.86 27.34 1.00
C LEU A 260 -1.54 27.65 0.28
N LYS A 261 -0.92 26.67 -0.39
CA LYS A 261 0.33 26.86 -1.14
C LYS A 261 0.20 27.81 -2.33
N GLU A 262 -0.96 27.90 -2.93
CA GLU A 262 -1.24 28.89 -4.00
C GLU A 262 -1.30 30.31 -3.45
N ALA A 263 -1.86 30.50 -2.25
CA ALA A 263 -1.94 31.79 -1.58
C ALA A 263 -0.60 32.29 -1.02
N GLU A 264 0.41 31.41 -0.87
CA GLU A 264 1.77 31.75 -0.40
C GLU A 264 2.68 32.27 -1.53
N LYS A 265 2.26 32.17 -2.80
CA LYS A 265 3.00 32.63 -4.00
C LYS A 265 2.68 34.05 -4.34
#